data_fc8a03bdf4f4dbcbfcc408456c2b0d85
#
_entry.id   fc8a03bdf4f4dbcbfcc408456c2b0d85
#
_cell.length_a   1.000
_cell.length_b   1.000
_cell.length_c   1.000
_cell.angle_alpha   90.00
_cell.angle_beta   90.00
_cell.angle_gamma   90.00
#
_symmetry.space_group_name_H-M   'P 1'
#
loop_
_entity.id
_entity.type
_entity.pdbx_description
1 polymer ?
#
loop_
_entity_poly.entity_id
_entity_poly.type
_entity_poly.pdbx_seq_one_letter_code
_entity_poly.pdbx_strand_id
1 'polypeptide(L)'
;MPSRSLPLLFGAALCAAALSGCVIISNVDEDKLPAAWKSEINPPAPRPPQGRFASAGLIARGAKPPVEGRLEWMFLPGQIRDRTPAETIELATAPDGTFTARAWRGGRVVAEVELPGRLDPKTGWLELERIPVKSTNKFGVTVATQSARVAVGSNGALYVQMSSTEAGVVLFLPAFGTGTVWGRWESAKP
;
A
#
# COMPACT_ATOMS: atom_id res chain seq x y z
N MET A 1 3.50 50.75 44.81
CA MET A 1 3.72 50.53 43.35
C MET A 1 3.40 49.08 43.06
N PRO A 2 2.31 48.76 42.38
CA PRO A 2 1.96 47.39 42.05
C PRO A 2 2.48 47.02 40.65
N SER A 3 3.18 45.90 40.61
CA SER A 3 3.80 45.27 39.43
C SER A 3 2.72 44.71 38.52
N ARG A 4 2.66 45.21 37.28
CA ARG A 4 1.83 44.73 36.16
C ARG A 4 2.63 43.74 35.29
N SER A 5 2.63 42.44 35.64
CA SER A 5 3.31 41.40 34.82
C SER A 5 2.48 40.12 34.64
N LEU A 6 1.15 40.20 34.66
CA LEU A 6 0.30 39.01 34.52
C LEU A 6 -0.23 38.63 33.10
N PRO A 7 -0.18 39.47 32.03
CA PRO A 7 -0.81 39.05 30.76
C PRO A 7 0.12 38.24 29.80
N LEU A 8 1.42 38.16 30.05
CA LEU A 8 2.35 37.46 29.11
C LEU A 8 2.37 35.96 29.30
N LEU A 9 2.02 35.44 30.46
CA LEU A 9 2.02 34.00 30.75
C LEU A 9 0.81 33.25 30.18
N PHE A 10 -0.32 33.94 29.99
CA PHE A 10 -1.54 33.32 29.42
C PHE A 10 -1.43 33.12 27.90
N GLY A 11 -0.71 33.96 27.19
CA GLY A 11 -0.49 33.81 25.74
C GLY A 11 0.38 32.62 25.37
N ALA A 12 1.41 32.33 26.15
CA ALA A 12 2.30 31.20 25.89
C ALA A 12 1.66 29.83 26.17
N ALA A 13 0.78 29.74 27.15
CA ALA A 13 0.05 28.48 27.44
C ALA A 13 -0.98 28.12 26.36
N LEU A 14 -1.62 29.10 25.72
CA LEU A 14 -2.58 28.86 24.64
C LEU A 14 -1.89 28.40 23.35
N CYS A 15 -0.69 28.91 23.04
CA CYS A 15 0.09 28.45 21.90
C CYS A 15 0.64 27.03 22.08
N ALA A 16 1.01 26.64 23.30
CA ALA A 16 1.48 25.28 23.58
C ALA A 16 0.37 24.23 23.47
N ALA A 17 -0.86 24.57 23.82
CA ALA A 17 -2.03 23.69 23.69
C ALA A 17 -2.47 23.48 22.22
N ALA A 18 -2.22 24.45 21.33
CA ALA A 18 -2.52 24.30 19.90
C ALA A 18 -1.53 23.40 19.14
N LEU A 19 -0.33 23.15 19.69
CA LEU A 19 0.69 22.31 19.08
C LEU A 19 0.56 20.81 19.46
N SER A 20 -0.30 20.46 20.41
CA SER A 20 -0.49 19.06 20.85
C SER A 20 -1.60 18.32 20.11
N GLY A 21 -2.22 18.90 19.10
CA GLY A 21 -3.27 18.29 18.30
C GLY A 21 -2.73 17.44 17.15
N CYS A 22 -1.85 16.47 17.41
CA CYS A 22 -1.58 15.42 16.43
C CYS A 22 -2.79 14.50 16.34
N VAL A 23 -3.52 14.54 15.24
CA VAL A 23 -4.54 13.53 14.93
C VAL A 23 -3.79 12.29 14.46
N ILE A 24 -3.60 11.32 15.36
CA ILE A 24 -3.09 10.01 15.00
C ILE A 24 -4.29 9.19 14.53
N ILE A 25 -4.37 8.94 13.24
CA ILE A 25 -5.32 7.98 12.68
C ILE A 25 -4.53 6.69 12.49
N SER A 26 -4.56 5.78 13.45
CA SER A 26 -4.00 4.45 13.30
C SER A 26 -5.12 3.44 13.06
N ASN A 27 -5.04 2.68 11.99
CA ASN A 27 -5.90 1.54 11.73
C ASN A 27 -5.17 0.25 12.18
N VAL A 28 -5.11 0.04 13.48
CA VAL A 28 -4.33 -1.04 14.12
C VAL A 28 -4.84 -2.44 13.79
N ASP A 29 -6.10 -2.59 13.39
CA ASP A 29 -6.71 -3.90 13.11
C ASP A 29 -6.56 -4.40 11.66
N GLU A 30 -5.93 -3.62 10.78
CA GLU A 30 -5.82 -3.96 9.35
C GLU A 30 -4.72 -4.97 9.02
N ASP A 31 -3.83 -5.29 9.96
CA ASP A 31 -2.71 -6.21 9.77
C ASP A 31 -3.12 -7.68 9.64
N LYS A 32 -4.35 -8.01 9.94
CA LYS A 32 -4.79 -9.41 9.97
C LYS A 32 -5.16 -9.90 8.58
N LEU A 33 -4.38 -10.88 8.11
CA LEU A 33 -4.72 -11.68 6.95
C LEU A 33 -6.10 -12.34 7.15
N PRO A 34 -7.03 -12.26 6.18
CA PRO A 34 -8.30 -12.97 6.24
C PRO A 34 -8.11 -14.45 6.53
N ALA A 35 -8.87 -14.99 7.47
CA ALA A 35 -8.71 -16.38 7.91
C ALA A 35 -8.83 -17.39 6.75
N ALA A 36 -9.72 -17.10 5.79
CA ALA A 36 -9.91 -17.92 4.59
C ALA A 36 -8.66 -17.99 3.69
N TRP A 37 -7.78 -16.99 3.74
CA TRP A 37 -6.58 -16.94 2.90
C TRP A 37 -5.34 -17.54 3.57
N LYS A 38 -5.38 -17.76 4.90
CA LYS A 38 -4.22 -18.26 5.65
C LYS A 38 -3.71 -19.60 5.18
N SER A 39 -4.61 -20.52 4.85
CA SER A 39 -4.26 -21.86 4.37
C SER A 39 -3.70 -21.86 2.94
N GLU A 40 -3.96 -20.81 2.18
CA GLU A 40 -3.58 -20.71 0.77
C GLU A 40 -2.20 -20.06 0.57
N ILE A 41 -1.76 -19.25 1.54
CA ILE A 41 -0.53 -18.42 1.42
C ILE A 41 0.76 -19.19 1.72
N ASN A 42 0.72 -20.37 2.33
CA ASN A 42 1.94 -21.16 2.59
C ASN A 42 2.36 -21.92 1.31
N PRO A 43 3.26 -21.35 0.48
CA PRO A 43 3.75 -22.09 -0.67
C PRO A 43 4.59 -23.27 -0.20
N PRO A 44 4.52 -24.44 -0.86
CA PRO A 44 5.31 -25.59 -0.50
C PRO A 44 6.82 -25.40 -0.72
N ALA A 45 7.20 -24.39 -1.51
CA ALA A 45 8.58 -23.94 -1.72
C ALA A 45 8.59 -22.45 -2.03
N PRO A 46 9.63 -21.71 -1.59
CA PRO A 46 9.80 -20.31 -1.95
C PRO A 46 9.92 -20.15 -3.46
N ARG A 47 9.01 -19.42 -4.04
CA ARG A 47 9.06 -19.08 -5.48
C ARG A 47 8.86 -17.58 -5.63
N PRO A 48 9.69 -16.91 -6.44
CA PRO A 48 9.47 -15.51 -6.73
C PRO A 48 8.12 -15.36 -7.45
N PRO A 49 7.38 -14.26 -7.18
CA PRO A 49 6.15 -13.96 -7.88
C PRO A 49 6.42 -13.84 -9.39
N GLN A 50 5.77 -14.71 -10.16
CA GLN A 50 5.90 -14.75 -11.60
C GLN A 50 4.61 -15.26 -12.22
N GLY A 51 4.21 -14.65 -13.33
CA GLY A 51 3.04 -15.06 -14.10
C GLY A 51 2.12 -13.92 -14.43
N ARG A 52 0.97 -14.26 -15.01
CA ARG A 52 -0.07 -13.30 -15.39
C ARG A 52 -1.29 -13.51 -14.51
N PHE A 53 -1.82 -12.42 -13.97
CA PHE A 53 -2.93 -12.41 -13.03
C PHE A 53 -4.06 -11.53 -13.54
N ALA A 54 -5.29 -11.85 -13.19
CA ALA A 54 -6.44 -10.99 -13.46
C ALA A 54 -6.21 -9.62 -12.79
N SER A 55 -6.56 -8.52 -13.46
CA SER A 55 -6.47 -7.21 -12.87
C SER A 55 -7.51 -7.02 -11.76
N ALA A 56 -8.72 -7.56 -11.92
CA ALA A 56 -9.75 -7.57 -10.89
C ALA A 56 -9.47 -8.66 -9.85
N GLY A 57 -9.62 -8.34 -8.58
CA GLY A 57 -9.40 -9.24 -7.46
C GLY A 57 -10.09 -8.74 -6.20
N LEU A 58 -9.67 -9.23 -5.05
CA LEU A 58 -10.24 -8.91 -3.76
C LEU A 58 -9.24 -8.16 -2.88
N ILE A 59 -9.71 -7.12 -2.21
CA ILE A 59 -8.95 -6.37 -1.21
C ILE A 59 -9.64 -6.48 0.13
N ALA A 60 -8.90 -6.88 1.17
CA ALA A 60 -9.35 -6.96 2.54
C ALA A 60 -8.67 -5.87 3.39
N ARG A 61 -9.46 -5.26 4.28
CA ARG A 61 -9.02 -4.27 5.25
C ARG A 61 -9.53 -4.66 6.62
N GLY A 62 -8.63 -5.21 7.44
CA GLY A 62 -8.99 -5.69 8.77
C GLY A 62 -10.06 -6.77 8.76
N ALA A 63 -11.01 -6.67 9.70
CA ALA A 63 -12.10 -7.65 9.86
C ALA A 63 -13.28 -7.46 8.88
N LYS A 64 -13.23 -6.46 8.00
CA LYS A 64 -14.32 -6.22 7.03
C LYS A 64 -14.29 -7.26 5.92
N PRO A 65 -15.46 -7.61 5.35
CA PRO A 65 -15.51 -8.48 4.17
C PRO A 65 -14.64 -7.91 3.04
N PRO A 66 -13.93 -8.77 2.28
CA PRO A 66 -13.18 -8.33 1.13
C PRO A 66 -14.07 -7.63 0.10
N VAL A 67 -13.54 -6.60 -0.52
CA VAL A 67 -14.20 -5.84 -1.60
C VAL A 67 -13.41 -5.99 -2.89
N GLU A 68 -14.07 -5.72 -4.02
CA GLU A 68 -13.36 -5.69 -5.31
C GLU A 68 -12.26 -4.65 -5.32
N GLY A 69 -11.11 -5.03 -5.86
CA GLY A 69 -9.95 -4.18 -6.03
C GLY A 69 -9.19 -4.48 -7.30
N ARG A 70 -8.27 -3.61 -7.64
CA ARG A 70 -7.49 -3.69 -8.87
C ARG A 70 -6.01 -3.84 -8.56
N LEU A 71 -5.35 -4.82 -9.21
CA LEU A 71 -3.94 -5.10 -9.00
C LEU A 71 -3.05 -3.94 -9.46
N GLU A 72 -3.44 -3.25 -10.53
CA GLU A 72 -2.73 -2.06 -11.00
C GLU A 72 -2.68 -0.93 -9.97
N TRP A 73 -3.64 -0.83 -9.06
CA TRP A 73 -3.60 0.18 -7.99
C TRP A 73 -2.50 -0.10 -6.97
N MET A 74 -2.07 -1.36 -6.87
CA MET A 74 -1.03 -1.77 -5.93
C MET A 74 0.38 -1.43 -6.44
N PHE A 75 0.64 -1.60 -7.74
CA PHE A 75 1.98 -1.47 -8.31
C PHE A 75 2.13 -0.31 -9.30
N LEU A 76 1.04 0.12 -9.94
CA LEU A 76 1.04 1.09 -11.04
C LEU A 76 0.18 2.33 -10.73
N PRO A 77 0.24 2.92 -9.50
CA PRO A 77 -0.63 4.02 -9.13
C PRO A 77 -0.42 5.22 -10.06
N GLY A 78 -1.50 5.63 -10.74
CA GLY A 78 -1.48 6.79 -11.63
C GLY A 78 -0.75 6.61 -12.95
N GLN A 79 -0.23 5.43 -13.28
CA GLN A 79 0.47 5.19 -14.55
C GLN A 79 -0.50 4.91 -15.71
N ILE A 80 -1.68 4.38 -15.44
CA ILE A 80 -2.72 4.19 -16.44
C ILE A 80 -3.50 5.49 -16.62
N ARG A 81 -3.11 6.28 -17.61
CA ARG A 81 -3.56 7.68 -17.80
C ARG A 81 -5.03 7.80 -18.21
N ASP A 82 -5.52 6.88 -19.00
CA ASP A 82 -6.89 6.92 -19.56
C ASP A 82 -7.96 6.36 -18.60
N ARG A 83 -7.57 5.96 -17.39
CA ARG A 83 -8.43 5.37 -16.36
C ARG A 83 -9.18 4.11 -16.78
N THR A 84 -8.95 3.59 -17.98
CA THR A 84 -9.51 2.32 -18.41
C THR A 84 -8.73 1.18 -17.74
N PRO A 85 -9.39 0.28 -17.02
CA PRO A 85 -8.71 -0.78 -16.29
C PRO A 85 -7.89 -1.68 -17.22
N ALA A 86 -6.78 -2.21 -16.69
CA ALA A 86 -6.08 -3.31 -17.33
C ALA A 86 -6.93 -4.58 -17.30
N GLU A 87 -6.71 -5.49 -18.24
CA GLU A 87 -7.32 -6.82 -18.25
C GLU A 87 -6.56 -7.77 -17.34
N THR A 88 -5.24 -7.74 -17.48
CA THR A 88 -4.32 -8.57 -16.71
C THR A 88 -3.06 -7.80 -16.33
N ILE A 89 -2.42 -8.26 -15.27
CA ILE A 89 -1.11 -7.79 -14.83
C ILE A 89 -0.13 -8.96 -14.91
N GLU A 90 0.94 -8.78 -15.65
CA GLU A 90 2.05 -9.72 -15.70
C GLU A 90 3.11 -9.29 -14.69
N LEU A 91 3.57 -10.25 -13.90
CA LEU A 91 4.61 -10.07 -12.90
C LEU A 91 5.83 -10.91 -13.29
N ALA A 92 7.00 -10.35 -13.14
CA ALA A 92 8.25 -11.05 -13.30
C ALA A 92 9.24 -10.61 -12.22
N THR A 93 10.05 -11.56 -11.74
CA THR A 93 11.13 -11.28 -10.80
C THR A 93 12.43 -11.79 -11.42
N ALA A 94 13.37 -10.88 -11.62
CA ALA A 94 14.70 -11.20 -12.13
C ALA A 94 15.59 -11.82 -11.03
N PRO A 95 16.68 -12.52 -11.38
CA PRO A 95 17.59 -13.14 -10.40
C PRO A 95 18.24 -12.16 -9.42
N ASP A 96 18.40 -10.89 -9.83
CA ASP A 96 18.92 -9.80 -8.99
C ASP A 96 17.90 -9.23 -8.01
N GLY A 97 16.65 -9.72 -8.04
CA GLY A 97 15.55 -9.25 -7.22
C GLY A 97 14.72 -8.15 -7.86
N THR A 98 15.07 -7.65 -9.04
CA THR A 98 14.25 -6.66 -9.75
C THR A 98 12.87 -7.24 -10.04
N PHE A 99 11.84 -6.56 -9.58
CA PHE A 99 10.45 -6.92 -9.80
C PHE A 99 9.83 -6.03 -10.85
N THR A 100 9.25 -6.64 -11.87
CA THR A 100 8.56 -5.94 -12.96
C THR A 100 7.07 -6.25 -12.92
N ALA A 101 6.25 -5.21 -13.01
CA ALA A 101 4.80 -5.34 -13.19
C ALA A 101 4.38 -4.64 -14.48
N ARG A 102 3.71 -5.39 -15.39
CA ARG A 102 3.20 -4.91 -16.69
C ARG A 102 1.69 -5.03 -16.74
N ALA A 103 1.02 -3.93 -17.01
CA ALA A 103 -0.42 -3.92 -17.26
C ALA A 103 -0.71 -4.18 -18.75
N TRP A 104 -1.56 -5.17 -19.02
CA TRP A 104 -1.97 -5.56 -20.37
C TRP A 104 -3.42 -5.22 -20.63
N ARG A 105 -3.69 -4.74 -21.85
CA ARG A 105 -5.04 -4.46 -22.37
C ARG A 105 -5.07 -4.59 -23.88
N GLY A 106 -6.01 -5.37 -24.44
CA GLY A 106 -6.10 -5.63 -25.87
C GLY A 106 -4.81 -6.19 -26.47
N GLY A 107 -4.09 -7.06 -25.74
CA GLY A 107 -2.83 -7.65 -26.17
C GLY A 107 -1.62 -6.70 -26.18
N ARG A 108 -1.73 -5.51 -25.57
CA ARG A 108 -0.65 -4.50 -25.51
C ARG A 108 -0.34 -4.12 -24.07
N VAL A 109 0.94 -3.84 -23.80
CA VAL A 109 1.37 -3.24 -22.52
C VAL A 109 0.95 -1.77 -22.51
N VAL A 110 0.16 -1.39 -21.50
CA VAL A 110 -0.35 -0.03 -21.33
C VAL A 110 0.34 0.72 -20.19
N ALA A 111 0.99 0.01 -19.29
CA ALA A 111 1.83 0.58 -18.24
C ALA A 111 2.84 -0.48 -17.77
N GLU A 112 3.99 -0.04 -17.30
CA GLU A 112 5.05 -0.89 -16.75
C GLU A 112 5.77 -0.16 -15.62
N VAL A 113 6.18 -0.92 -14.60
CA VAL A 113 7.03 -0.44 -13.51
C VAL A 113 8.08 -1.50 -13.17
N GLU A 114 9.26 -1.03 -12.82
CA GLU A 114 10.30 -1.83 -12.20
C GLU A 114 10.55 -1.33 -10.79
N LEU A 115 10.61 -2.25 -9.84
CA LEU A 115 10.80 -1.97 -8.43
C LEU A 115 11.93 -2.86 -7.90
N PRO A 116 12.83 -2.32 -7.08
CA PRO A 116 13.78 -3.15 -6.38
C PRO A 116 13.05 -4.02 -5.36
N GLY A 117 13.42 -5.29 -5.29
CA GLY A 117 12.82 -6.25 -4.38
C GLY A 117 13.85 -7.19 -3.79
N ARG A 118 13.47 -7.82 -2.68
CA ARG A 118 14.27 -8.84 -2.01
C ARG A 118 13.42 -10.06 -1.70
N LEU A 119 13.77 -11.19 -2.29
CA LEU A 119 13.11 -12.45 -1.98
C LEU A 119 13.60 -12.97 -0.61
N ASP A 120 12.67 -13.23 0.30
CA ASP A 120 12.96 -13.98 1.51
C ASP A 120 12.94 -15.49 1.19
N PRO A 121 14.09 -16.15 1.21
CA PRO A 121 14.18 -17.57 0.84
C PRO A 121 13.50 -18.51 1.83
N LYS A 122 13.20 -18.06 3.05
CA LYS A 122 12.53 -18.86 4.07
C LYS A 122 11.02 -18.90 3.89
N THR A 123 10.44 -17.77 3.49
CA THR A 123 8.99 -17.59 3.42
C THR A 123 8.45 -17.55 2.00
N GLY A 124 9.32 -17.33 1.00
CA GLY A 124 8.93 -17.14 -0.39
C GLY A 124 8.27 -15.79 -0.69
N TRP A 125 8.24 -14.89 0.28
CA TRP A 125 7.77 -13.53 0.06
C TRP A 125 8.82 -12.70 -0.65
N LEU A 126 8.41 -11.96 -1.68
CA LEU A 126 9.18 -10.88 -2.27
C LEU A 126 8.81 -9.58 -1.55
N GLU A 127 9.77 -9.00 -0.86
CA GLU A 127 9.63 -7.69 -0.23
C GLU A 127 10.04 -6.62 -1.23
N LEU A 128 9.13 -5.72 -1.57
CA LEU A 128 9.39 -4.57 -2.43
C LEU A 128 9.78 -3.39 -1.59
N GLU A 129 10.78 -2.66 -2.05
CA GLU A 129 11.25 -1.46 -1.38
C GLU A 129 10.19 -0.34 -1.40
N ARG A 130 10.43 0.65 -0.57
CA ARG A 130 9.50 1.74 -0.32
C ARG A 130 9.15 2.52 -1.58
N ILE A 131 7.88 2.57 -1.90
CA ILE A 131 7.34 3.33 -3.02
C ILE A 131 6.84 4.67 -2.46
N PRO A 132 7.49 5.80 -2.75
CA PRO A 132 6.99 7.10 -2.32
C PRO A 132 5.75 7.48 -3.13
N VAL A 133 4.66 7.81 -2.47
CA VAL A 133 3.43 8.29 -3.08
C VAL A 133 3.11 9.68 -2.52
N LYS A 134 3.04 10.67 -3.39
CA LYS A 134 2.61 12.00 -3.01
C LYS A 134 1.15 12.18 -3.38
N SER A 135 0.32 12.53 -2.41
CA SER A 135 -1.08 12.92 -2.62
C SER A 135 -1.26 14.39 -2.30
N THR A 136 -1.91 15.09 -3.20
CA THR A 136 -2.27 16.50 -3.03
C THR A 136 -3.74 16.66 -3.35
N ASN A 137 -4.49 17.23 -2.43
CA ASN A 137 -5.89 17.55 -2.62
C ASN A 137 -6.19 18.95 -2.06
N LYS A 138 -7.42 19.43 -2.23
CA LYS A 138 -7.83 20.77 -1.77
C LYS A 138 -7.75 20.98 -0.25
N PHE A 139 -7.59 19.92 0.53
CA PHE A 139 -7.55 19.98 1.98
C PHE A 139 -6.12 19.87 2.55
N GLY A 140 -5.14 19.47 1.72
CA GLY A 140 -3.77 19.36 2.20
C GLY A 140 -2.84 18.57 1.28
N VAL A 141 -1.63 18.37 1.78
CA VAL A 141 -0.59 17.58 1.13
C VAL A 141 -0.16 16.48 2.08
N THR A 142 -0.18 15.25 1.60
CA THR A 142 0.36 14.10 2.34
C THR A 142 1.44 13.43 1.50
N VAL A 143 2.46 12.93 2.17
CA VAL A 143 3.48 12.06 1.59
C VAL A 143 3.30 10.70 2.25
N ALA A 144 3.03 9.69 1.45
CA ALA A 144 2.94 8.32 1.90
C ALA A 144 4.18 7.55 1.48
N THR A 145 4.64 6.67 2.34
CA THR A 145 5.62 5.65 2.00
C THR A 145 4.91 4.31 2.04
N GLN A 146 4.93 3.61 0.93
CA GLN A 146 4.33 2.29 0.81
C GLN A 146 5.42 1.22 0.73
N SER A 147 5.21 0.11 1.40
CA SER A 147 5.97 -1.12 1.23
C SER A 147 5.01 -2.24 0.86
N ALA A 148 5.44 -3.14 0.02
CA ALA A 148 4.63 -4.29 -0.36
C ALA A 148 5.38 -5.60 -0.15
N ARG A 149 4.63 -6.65 0.20
CA ARG A 149 5.11 -8.04 0.19
C ARG A 149 4.22 -8.82 -0.76
N VAL A 150 4.85 -9.62 -1.60
CA VAL A 150 4.17 -10.32 -2.69
C VAL A 150 4.52 -11.80 -2.65
N ALA A 151 3.53 -12.67 -2.76
CA ALA A 151 3.74 -14.11 -2.86
C ALA A 151 2.67 -14.76 -3.75
N VAL A 152 2.99 -15.93 -4.29
CA VAL A 152 2.03 -16.80 -4.98
C VAL A 152 1.70 -17.96 -4.04
N GLY A 153 0.43 -18.13 -3.75
CA GLY A 153 -0.05 -19.20 -2.89
C GLY A 153 -0.03 -20.59 -3.56
N SER A 154 -0.32 -21.61 -2.78
CA SER A 154 -0.37 -23.00 -3.26
C SER A 154 -1.44 -23.24 -4.32
N ASN A 155 -2.48 -22.43 -4.32
CA ASN A 155 -3.57 -22.44 -5.33
C ASN A 155 -3.23 -21.64 -6.61
N GLY A 156 -2.03 -21.06 -6.71
CA GLY A 156 -1.62 -20.23 -7.83
C GLY A 156 -2.13 -18.79 -7.80
N ALA A 157 -2.91 -18.40 -6.80
CA ALA A 157 -3.35 -17.02 -6.63
C ALA A 157 -2.21 -16.13 -6.12
N LEU A 158 -2.22 -14.87 -6.53
CA LEU A 158 -1.30 -13.84 -6.04
C LEU A 158 -1.84 -13.22 -4.77
N TYR A 159 -0.98 -13.08 -3.78
CA TYR A 159 -1.25 -12.37 -2.53
C TYR A 159 -0.31 -11.19 -2.40
N VAL A 160 -0.86 -10.04 -2.04
CA VAL A 160 -0.13 -8.81 -1.80
C VAL A 160 -0.52 -8.25 -0.44
N GLN A 161 0.45 -8.03 0.41
CA GLN A 161 0.30 -7.21 1.60
C GLN A 161 0.91 -5.85 1.29
N MET A 162 0.13 -4.79 1.41
CA MET A 162 0.62 -3.44 1.26
C MET A 162 0.46 -2.68 2.57
N SER A 163 1.55 -2.15 3.08
CA SER A 163 1.57 -1.29 4.26
C SER A 163 1.89 0.13 3.84
N SER A 164 1.16 1.10 4.36
CA SER A 164 1.39 2.52 4.12
C SER A 164 1.63 3.26 5.43
N THR A 165 2.55 4.20 5.39
CA THR A 165 2.74 5.21 6.43
C THR A 165 2.59 6.56 5.78
N GLU A 166 1.66 7.36 6.27
CA GLU A 166 1.36 8.67 5.72
C GLU A 166 1.70 9.76 6.74
N ALA A 167 2.29 10.84 6.27
CA ALA A 167 2.54 12.03 7.06
C ALA A 167 2.22 13.26 6.21
N GLY A 168 1.63 14.28 6.81
CA GLY A 168 1.31 15.48 6.07
C GLY A 168 0.60 16.54 6.88
N VAL A 169 -0.01 17.48 6.16
CA VAL A 169 -0.81 18.56 6.73
C VAL A 169 -2.18 18.52 6.06
N VAL A 170 -3.21 18.42 6.86
CA VAL A 170 -4.62 18.47 6.42
C VAL A 170 -5.33 19.57 7.19
N LEU A 171 -5.91 20.52 6.48
CA LEU A 171 -6.57 21.71 7.08
C LEU A 171 -5.67 22.43 8.11
N PHE A 172 -4.38 22.57 7.77
CA PHE A 172 -3.32 23.19 8.61
C PHE A 172 -2.94 22.39 9.87
N LEU A 173 -3.49 21.19 10.07
CA LEU A 173 -3.15 20.32 11.17
C LEU A 173 -2.21 19.20 10.71
N PRO A 174 -1.16 18.86 11.47
CA PRO A 174 -0.34 17.71 11.18
C PRO A 174 -1.19 16.43 11.28
N ALA A 175 -1.07 15.57 10.28
CA ALA A 175 -1.79 14.31 10.18
C ALA A 175 -0.80 13.17 9.96
N PHE A 176 -1.00 12.06 10.67
CA PHE A 176 -0.22 10.83 10.52
C PHE A 176 -1.18 9.66 10.42
N GLY A 177 -0.85 8.72 9.56
CA GLY A 177 -1.64 7.52 9.37
C GLY A 177 -0.76 6.32 9.04
N THR A 178 -1.18 5.15 9.50
CA THR A 178 -0.62 3.87 9.07
C THR A 178 -1.77 2.95 8.70
N GLY A 179 -1.58 2.14 7.69
CA GLY A 179 -2.59 1.18 7.27
C GLY A 179 -1.97 0.00 6.55
N THR A 180 -2.58 -1.16 6.69
CA THR A 180 -2.21 -2.36 5.95
C THR A 180 -3.45 -2.89 5.24
N VAL A 181 -3.27 -3.25 3.98
CA VAL A 181 -4.29 -3.91 3.18
C VAL A 181 -3.74 -5.20 2.62
N TRP A 182 -4.61 -6.19 2.49
CA TRP A 182 -4.32 -7.45 1.85
C TRP A 182 -5.09 -7.55 0.54
N GLY A 183 -4.46 -8.12 -0.47
CA GLY A 183 -5.10 -8.36 -1.74
C GLY A 183 -4.87 -9.78 -2.24
N ARG A 184 -5.83 -10.30 -3.01
CA ARG A 184 -5.81 -11.62 -3.63
C ARG A 184 -6.32 -11.54 -5.07
N TRP A 185 -5.53 -12.05 -5.99
CA TRP A 185 -5.86 -12.08 -7.42
C TRP A 185 -5.66 -13.47 -8.00
N GLU A 186 -6.59 -13.89 -8.81
CA GLU A 186 -6.51 -15.17 -9.50
C GLU A 186 -5.46 -15.13 -10.62
N SER A 187 -4.79 -16.26 -10.85
CA SER A 187 -3.99 -16.44 -12.05
C SER A 187 -4.87 -16.27 -13.30
N ALA A 188 -4.44 -15.45 -14.24
CA ALA A 188 -5.12 -15.36 -15.52
C ALA A 188 -4.94 -16.67 -16.29
N LYS A 189 -6.03 -17.23 -16.78
CA LYS A 189 -5.94 -18.36 -17.69
C LYS A 189 -5.25 -17.91 -18.99
N PRO A 190 -4.40 -18.77 -19.56
CA PRO A 190 -3.76 -18.51 -20.86
C PRO A 190 -4.79 -18.32 -21.97
#